data_5058ca979c6f80723bd2534816327ecb
#
_entry.id   5058ca979c6f80723bd2534816327ecb
#
_cell.length_a   1.000
_cell.length_b   1.000
_cell.length_c   1.000
_cell.angle_alpha   90.00
_cell.angle_beta   90.00
_cell.angle_gamma   90.00
#
_symmetry.space_group_name_H-M   'P 1'
#
loop_
_entity.id
_entity.type
_entity.pdbx_description
1 polymer ?
#
loop_
_entity_poly.entity_id
_entity_poly.type
_entity_poly.pdbx_seq_one_letter_code
_entity_poly.pdbx_strand_id
1 'polypeptide(L)'
;DMKASESHLPSILDALIAAGCEIKGDKPTQGADKRVKNASELDWSTEYLDSIISIKQVTGVDDAIMHINRYGSEHTDAIVTNDENIAEKFLSGVNSAIVLHNASTQFADGGEFGMGAEIGIATGKLHARGPIGLEQLTTFKYVVRGNGQVRP
;
A
#
# COMPACT_ATOMS: atom_id res chain seq x y z
N ASP A 1 -13.31 -6.04 3.69
CA ASP A 1 -14.20 -7.07 3.09
C ASP A 1 -15.56 -7.03 3.77
N MET A 2 -16.63 -7.09 2.99
CA MET A 2 -18.01 -7.12 3.49
C MET A 2 -18.28 -8.28 4.46
N LYS A 3 -17.61 -9.41 4.29
CA LYS A 3 -17.76 -10.56 5.22
C LYS A 3 -17.22 -10.27 6.62
N ALA A 4 -16.27 -9.35 6.74
CA ALA A 4 -15.68 -8.95 8.02
C ALA A 4 -16.31 -7.66 8.58
N SER A 5 -17.25 -7.04 7.86
CA SER A 5 -17.78 -5.73 8.24
C SER A 5 -18.58 -5.77 9.54
N GLU A 6 -19.39 -6.79 9.77
CA GLU A 6 -20.19 -6.90 11.01
C GLU A 6 -19.34 -7.13 12.26
N SER A 7 -18.23 -7.88 12.12
CA SER A 7 -17.38 -8.28 13.25
C SER A 7 -16.25 -7.32 13.55
N HIS A 8 -15.70 -6.64 12.55
CA HIS A 8 -14.49 -5.83 12.70
C HIS A 8 -14.71 -4.33 12.47
N LEU A 9 -15.58 -3.96 11.53
CA LEU A 9 -15.76 -2.55 11.15
C LEU A 9 -16.15 -1.66 12.34
N PRO A 10 -17.09 -2.01 13.24
CA PRO A 10 -17.47 -1.15 14.36
C PRO A 10 -16.28 -0.77 15.26
N SER A 11 -15.45 -1.74 15.63
CA SER A 11 -14.28 -1.50 16.48
C SER A 11 -13.20 -0.66 15.78
N ILE A 12 -13.04 -0.81 14.46
CA ILE A 12 -12.13 0.01 13.66
C ILE A 12 -12.63 1.45 13.61
N LEU A 13 -13.92 1.66 13.35
CA LEU A 13 -14.51 3.00 13.32
C LEU A 13 -14.39 3.69 14.69
N ASP A 14 -14.69 2.99 15.77
CA ASP A 14 -14.57 3.53 17.13
C ASP A 14 -13.13 3.94 17.46
N ALA A 15 -12.15 3.11 17.12
CA ALA A 15 -10.74 3.42 17.36
C ALA A 15 -10.27 4.65 16.57
N LEU A 16 -10.63 4.76 15.29
CA LEU A 16 -10.28 5.89 14.44
C LEU A 16 -10.93 7.19 14.92
N ILE A 17 -12.20 7.14 15.27
CA ILE A 17 -12.94 8.31 15.78
C ILE A 17 -12.39 8.75 17.13
N ALA A 18 -12.09 7.80 18.03
CA ALA A 18 -11.48 8.11 19.33
C ALA A 18 -10.10 8.76 19.19
N ALA A 19 -9.38 8.44 18.11
CA ALA A 19 -8.12 9.09 17.75
C ALA A 19 -8.30 10.46 17.06
N GLY A 20 -9.53 10.94 16.88
CA GLY A 20 -9.84 12.22 16.25
C GLY A 20 -9.83 12.18 14.72
N CYS A 21 -9.88 11.00 14.11
CA CYS A 21 -9.89 10.86 12.67
C CYS A 21 -11.30 11.07 12.08
N GLU A 22 -11.42 11.91 11.07
CA GLU A 22 -12.62 12.02 10.25
C GLU A 22 -12.71 10.83 9.29
N ILE A 23 -13.88 10.20 9.24
CA ILE A 23 -14.09 9.05 8.36
C ILE A 23 -15.05 9.42 7.24
N LYS A 24 -14.63 9.18 6.00
CA LYS A 24 -15.47 9.24 4.80
C LYS A 24 -15.70 7.83 4.29
N GLY A 25 -16.94 7.42 4.17
CA GLY A 25 -17.29 6.04 3.81
C GLY A 25 -18.31 5.95 2.69
N ASP A 26 -18.28 4.80 2.01
CA ASP A 26 -19.36 4.42 1.10
C ASP A 26 -20.69 4.19 1.83
N LYS A 27 -21.77 3.98 1.09
CA LYS A 27 -23.09 3.79 1.70
C LYS A 27 -23.17 2.64 2.70
N PRO A 28 -22.57 1.46 2.47
CA PRO A 28 -22.54 0.39 3.47
C PRO A 28 -21.81 0.80 4.76
N THR A 29 -20.69 1.51 4.65
CA THR A 29 -19.93 2.00 5.80
C THR A 29 -20.71 3.06 6.59
N GLN A 30 -21.41 3.98 5.91
CA GLN A 30 -22.32 4.94 6.55
C GLN A 30 -23.50 4.25 7.25
N GLY A 31 -23.96 3.13 6.68
CA GLY A 31 -25.02 2.33 7.30
C GLY A 31 -24.58 1.67 8.62
N ALA A 32 -23.30 1.39 8.76
CA ALA A 32 -22.74 0.81 9.99
C ALA A 32 -22.59 1.84 11.12
N ASP A 33 -22.29 3.11 10.79
CA ASP A 33 -22.12 4.17 11.80
C ASP A 33 -22.50 5.54 11.23
N LYS A 34 -23.38 6.26 11.95
CA LYS A 34 -23.88 7.60 11.56
C LYS A 34 -22.81 8.71 11.66
N ARG A 35 -21.70 8.45 12.33
CA ARG A 35 -20.55 9.39 12.42
C ARG A 35 -19.74 9.43 11.14
N VAL A 36 -19.88 8.45 10.26
CA VAL A 36 -19.19 8.36 8.97
C VAL A 36 -19.83 9.33 7.97
N LYS A 37 -19.02 10.23 7.42
CA LYS A 37 -19.43 11.16 6.36
C LYS A 37 -19.48 10.44 5.01
N ASN A 38 -20.21 11.03 4.05
CA ASN A 38 -20.28 10.48 2.69
C ASN A 38 -18.95 10.64 1.95
N ALA A 39 -18.43 9.54 1.42
CA ALA A 39 -17.36 9.56 0.45
C ALA A 39 -17.89 9.80 -0.97
N SER A 40 -17.21 10.66 -1.71
CA SER A 40 -17.39 10.84 -3.15
C SER A 40 -16.39 9.99 -3.94
N GLU A 41 -16.52 9.92 -5.25
CA GLU A 41 -15.57 9.22 -6.10
C GLU A 41 -14.14 9.80 -5.99
N LEU A 42 -14.02 11.10 -5.76
CA LEU A 42 -12.74 11.79 -5.60
C LEU A 42 -12.00 11.35 -4.33
N ASP A 43 -12.73 11.02 -3.27
CA ASP A 43 -12.13 10.64 -1.99
C ASP A 43 -11.27 9.37 -2.08
N TRP A 44 -11.54 8.49 -3.05
CA TRP A 44 -10.77 7.26 -3.23
C TRP A 44 -9.32 7.48 -3.70
N SER A 45 -9.04 8.60 -4.35
CA SER A 45 -7.70 8.97 -4.84
C SER A 45 -7.13 10.21 -4.14
N THR A 46 -7.81 10.74 -3.12
CA THR A 46 -7.37 11.92 -2.41
C THR A 46 -6.37 11.56 -1.31
N GLU A 47 -5.20 12.16 -1.36
CA GLU A 47 -4.27 12.23 -0.24
C GLU A 47 -4.65 13.44 0.61
N TYR A 48 -5.22 13.19 1.79
CA TYR A 48 -5.81 14.26 2.61
C TYR A 48 -4.77 15.15 3.33
N LEU A 49 -3.60 14.62 3.64
CA LEU A 49 -2.57 15.30 4.46
C LEU A 49 -3.13 15.84 5.80
N ASP A 50 -4.12 15.13 6.33
CA ASP A 50 -4.84 15.47 7.55
C ASP A 50 -5.35 14.19 8.23
N SER A 51 -5.89 14.28 9.43
CA SER A 51 -6.53 13.19 10.16
C SER A 51 -7.87 12.79 9.53
N ILE A 52 -7.84 12.39 8.27
CA ILE A 52 -9.01 11.96 7.47
C ILE A 52 -8.68 10.63 6.78
N ILE A 53 -9.61 9.70 6.81
CA ILE A 53 -9.49 8.42 6.09
C ILE A 53 -10.75 8.11 5.29
N SER A 54 -10.57 7.54 4.10
CA SER A 54 -11.67 6.96 3.33
C SER A 54 -11.79 5.46 3.57
N ILE A 55 -13.02 4.97 3.73
CA ILE A 55 -13.32 3.55 3.94
C ILE A 55 -14.34 3.09 2.91
N LYS A 56 -13.96 2.06 2.15
CA LYS A 56 -14.84 1.39 1.19
C LYS A 56 -14.97 -0.09 1.53
N GLN A 57 -16.19 -0.58 1.52
CA GLN A 57 -16.45 -2.01 1.63
C GLN A 57 -16.37 -2.68 0.26
N VAL A 58 -15.67 -3.80 0.19
CA VAL A 58 -15.42 -4.55 -1.05
C VAL A 58 -15.83 -6.02 -0.89
N THR A 59 -16.09 -6.69 -2.00
CA THR A 59 -16.51 -8.11 -2.03
C THR A 59 -15.30 -9.00 -2.34
N GLY A 60 -14.55 -9.35 -1.29
CA GLY A 60 -13.40 -10.24 -1.40
C GLY A 60 -12.13 -9.55 -1.94
N VAL A 61 -11.09 -10.35 -2.08
CA VAL A 61 -9.75 -9.86 -2.42
C VAL A 61 -9.64 -9.31 -3.85
N ASP A 62 -10.38 -9.86 -4.80
CA ASP A 62 -10.34 -9.39 -6.20
C ASP A 62 -10.84 -7.96 -6.33
N ASP A 63 -11.97 -7.66 -5.69
CA ASP A 63 -12.53 -6.31 -5.68
C ASP A 63 -11.60 -5.32 -4.94
N ALA A 64 -10.96 -5.76 -3.85
CA ALA A 64 -9.94 -4.97 -3.17
C ALA A 64 -8.76 -4.64 -4.09
N ILE A 65 -8.19 -5.63 -4.77
CA ILE A 65 -7.08 -5.45 -5.72
C ILE A 65 -7.47 -4.50 -6.85
N MET A 66 -8.65 -4.68 -7.45
CA MET A 66 -9.14 -3.78 -8.50
C MET A 66 -9.28 -2.34 -8.01
N HIS A 67 -9.80 -2.15 -6.79
CA HIS A 67 -9.97 -0.82 -6.21
C HIS A 67 -8.61 -0.16 -5.93
N ILE A 68 -7.68 -0.87 -5.30
CA ILE A 68 -6.33 -0.37 -4.99
C ILE A 68 -5.59 -0.01 -6.28
N ASN A 69 -5.58 -0.90 -7.27
CA ASN A 69 -4.88 -0.65 -8.55
C ASN A 69 -5.49 0.50 -9.35
N ARG A 70 -6.77 0.84 -9.12
CA ARG A 70 -7.43 1.96 -9.80
C ARG A 70 -7.20 3.31 -9.12
N TYR A 71 -7.16 3.34 -7.79
CA TYR A 71 -7.21 4.60 -7.02
C TYR A 71 -5.98 4.83 -6.16
N GLY A 72 -5.19 3.80 -5.89
CA GLY A 72 -3.99 3.87 -5.04
C GLY A 72 -2.87 4.71 -5.67
N SER A 73 -1.99 5.19 -4.81
CA SER A 73 -0.79 5.95 -5.21
C SER A 73 0.36 5.05 -5.69
N GLU A 74 0.17 3.75 -5.72
CA GLU A 74 1.19 2.73 -5.99
C GLU A 74 2.36 2.75 -4.98
N HIS A 75 2.15 3.34 -3.80
CA HIS A 75 3.19 3.46 -2.78
C HIS A 75 3.26 2.21 -1.91
N THR A 76 2.34 2.04 -0.98
CA THR A 76 2.36 0.96 0.01
C THR A 76 0.94 0.49 0.33
N ASP A 77 0.73 -0.81 0.22
CA ASP A 77 -0.54 -1.45 0.56
C ASP A 77 -0.31 -2.70 1.41
N ALA A 78 -1.28 -3.00 2.29
CA ALA A 78 -1.19 -4.14 3.19
C ALA A 78 -2.50 -4.92 3.24
N ILE A 79 -2.38 -6.23 3.43
CA ILE A 79 -3.51 -7.11 3.76
C ILE A 79 -3.33 -7.72 5.13
N VAL A 80 -4.44 -7.84 5.87
CA VAL A 80 -4.51 -8.60 7.12
C VAL A 80 -5.40 -9.82 6.88
N THR A 81 -4.81 -10.99 6.90
CA THR A 81 -5.53 -12.26 6.68
C THR A 81 -4.75 -13.44 7.26
N ASN A 82 -5.46 -14.50 7.65
CA ASN A 82 -4.88 -15.80 8.02
C ASN A 82 -4.95 -16.81 6.86
N ASP A 83 -5.53 -16.45 5.72
CA ASP A 83 -5.62 -17.29 4.53
C ASP A 83 -4.44 -16.99 3.60
N GLU A 84 -3.50 -17.94 3.52
CA GLU A 84 -2.28 -17.82 2.72
C GLU A 84 -2.58 -17.66 1.22
N ASN A 85 -3.62 -18.31 0.69
CA ASN A 85 -3.97 -18.18 -0.71
C ASN A 85 -4.49 -16.77 -1.04
N ILE A 86 -5.27 -16.20 -0.11
CA ILE A 86 -5.74 -14.81 -0.23
C ILE A 86 -4.57 -13.85 -0.10
N ALA A 87 -3.63 -14.11 0.83
CA ALA A 87 -2.43 -13.30 0.99
C ALA A 87 -1.59 -13.28 -0.29
N GLU A 88 -1.24 -14.46 -0.84
CA GLU A 88 -0.45 -14.58 -2.06
C GLU A 88 -1.13 -13.92 -3.27
N LYS A 89 -2.45 -14.05 -3.37
CA LYS A 89 -3.23 -13.38 -4.41
C LYS A 89 -3.16 -11.86 -4.30
N PHE A 90 -3.25 -11.32 -3.09
CA PHE A 90 -3.10 -9.90 -2.83
C PHE A 90 -1.69 -9.40 -3.15
N LEU A 91 -0.67 -10.09 -2.60
CA LEU A 91 0.74 -9.74 -2.79
C LEU A 91 1.15 -9.72 -4.27
N SER A 92 0.62 -10.66 -5.07
CA SER A 92 0.90 -10.72 -6.51
C SER A 92 0.02 -9.80 -7.36
N GLY A 93 -1.19 -9.47 -6.89
CA GLY A 93 -2.19 -8.74 -7.67
C GLY A 93 -2.14 -7.21 -7.48
N VAL A 94 -1.66 -6.73 -6.33
CA VAL A 94 -1.53 -5.30 -6.05
C VAL A 94 -0.26 -4.74 -6.67
N ASN A 95 -0.41 -3.62 -7.40
CA ASN A 95 0.67 -3.03 -8.19
C ASN A 95 1.42 -1.92 -7.43
N SER A 96 1.54 -1.98 -6.12
CA SER A 96 2.27 -0.99 -5.33
C SER A 96 3.75 -1.33 -5.20
N ALA A 97 4.56 -0.33 -4.89
CA ALA A 97 6.00 -0.49 -4.71
C ALA A 97 6.34 -1.39 -3.52
N ILE A 98 5.49 -1.33 -2.49
CA ILE A 98 5.61 -2.14 -1.27
C ILE A 98 4.25 -2.77 -1.00
N VAL A 99 4.20 -4.10 -0.89
CA VAL A 99 2.97 -4.83 -0.56
C VAL A 99 3.25 -5.74 0.62
N LEU A 100 2.43 -5.65 1.65
CA LEU A 100 2.67 -6.25 2.96
C LEU A 100 1.55 -7.24 3.33
N HIS A 101 1.91 -8.30 4.02
CA HIS A 101 0.99 -9.26 4.63
C HIS A 101 1.18 -9.27 6.15
N ASN A 102 0.11 -9.02 6.89
CA ASN A 102 0.09 -9.01 8.36
C ASN A 102 1.18 -8.13 9.00
N ALA A 103 1.54 -7.03 8.34
CA ALA A 103 2.50 -6.07 8.84
C ALA A 103 1.95 -4.64 8.70
N SER A 104 2.41 -3.74 9.56
CA SER A 104 2.07 -2.33 9.47
C SER A 104 2.71 -1.70 8.24
N THR A 105 1.99 -0.79 7.58
CA THR A 105 2.56 0.03 6.48
C THR A 105 3.74 0.89 6.93
N GLN A 106 3.94 1.10 8.23
CA GLN A 106 5.11 1.78 8.81
C GLN A 106 6.43 1.02 8.58
N PHE A 107 6.39 -0.28 8.24
CA PHE A 107 7.57 -1.02 7.81
C PHE A 107 8.06 -0.63 6.40
N ALA A 108 7.30 0.18 5.67
CA ALA A 108 7.70 0.74 4.38
C ALA A 108 8.74 1.85 4.57
N ASP A 109 9.96 1.47 4.93
CA ASP A 109 11.08 2.35 5.29
C ASP A 109 12.40 1.71 4.87
N GLY A 110 13.30 2.50 4.27
CA GLY A 110 14.61 2.03 3.81
C GLY A 110 15.52 1.58 4.95
N GLY A 111 15.37 2.13 6.15
CA GLY A 111 16.06 1.69 7.35
C GLY A 111 15.61 0.29 7.78
N GLU A 112 14.29 0.06 7.81
CA GLU A 112 13.70 -1.24 8.14
C GLU A 112 14.08 -2.32 7.12
N PHE A 113 14.24 -1.96 5.85
CA PHE A 113 14.68 -2.86 4.78
C PHE A 113 16.21 -3.08 4.74
N GLY A 114 16.96 -2.49 5.66
CA GLY A 114 18.42 -2.63 5.73
C GLY A 114 19.18 -1.89 4.63
N MET A 115 18.58 -0.88 4.00
CA MET A 115 19.19 -0.09 2.93
C MET A 115 20.07 1.06 3.47
N GLY A 116 20.14 1.22 4.78
CA GLY A 116 20.97 2.18 5.50
C GLY A 116 20.43 3.60 5.52
N ALA A 117 19.74 4.03 4.47
CA ALA A 117 19.12 5.35 4.37
C ALA A 117 17.97 5.30 3.35
N GLU A 118 17.08 6.28 3.44
CA GLU A 118 16.04 6.53 2.45
C GLU A 118 15.95 8.02 2.17
N ILE A 119 16.05 8.39 0.91
CA ILE A 119 15.84 9.79 0.46
C ILE A 119 14.42 10.00 -0.09
N GLY A 120 13.68 8.92 -0.28
CA GLY A 120 12.32 8.89 -0.76
C GLY A 120 11.90 7.50 -1.19
N ILE A 121 10.63 7.38 -1.61
CA ILE A 121 10.06 6.13 -2.12
C ILE A 121 9.59 6.35 -3.56
N ALA A 122 10.14 5.57 -4.50
CA ALA A 122 9.77 5.64 -5.90
C ALA A 122 8.64 4.65 -6.21
N THR A 123 7.56 5.13 -6.80
CA THR A 123 6.42 4.30 -7.22
C THR A 123 6.47 3.90 -8.70
N GLY A 124 7.23 4.63 -9.51
CA GLY A 124 7.40 4.36 -10.93
C GLY A 124 8.15 3.06 -11.23
N LYS A 125 8.07 2.57 -12.48
CA LYS A 125 8.66 1.30 -12.92
C LYS A 125 9.82 1.44 -13.90
N LEU A 126 10.26 2.67 -14.16
CA LEU A 126 11.33 2.93 -15.13
C LEU A 126 12.71 2.63 -14.56
N HIS A 127 12.89 2.76 -13.25
CA HIS A 127 14.17 2.61 -12.54
C HIS A 127 13.95 1.82 -11.24
N ALA A 128 14.76 2.08 -10.19
CA ALA A 128 14.53 1.48 -8.88
C ALA A 128 13.13 1.85 -8.34
N ARG A 129 12.48 0.90 -7.69
CA ARG A 129 11.13 1.04 -7.12
C ARG A 129 11.16 0.71 -5.64
N GLY A 130 10.30 1.37 -4.87
CA GLY A 130 10.31 1.28 -3.40
C GLY A 130 11.26 2.27 -2.77
N PRO A 131 11.76 2.03 -1.56
CA PRO A 131 12.72 2.90 -0.89
C PRO A 131 13.98 3.12 -1.73
N ILE A 132 14.42 4.36 -1.82
CA ILE A 132 15.62 4.78 -2.56
C ILE A 132 16.71 5.12 -1.56
N GLY A 133 17.67 4.22 -1.44
CA GLY A 133 18.85 4.35 -0.60
C GLY A 133 20.14 4.59 -1.41
N LEU A 134 21.28 4.31 -0.80
CA LEU A 134 22.59 4.58 -1.38
C LEU A 134 22.82 3.85 -2.71
N GLU A 135 22.49 2.59 -2.79
CA GLU A 135 22.71 1.78 -4.00
C GLU A 135 21.89 2.28 -5.19
N GLN A 136 20.63 2.67 -4.96
CA GLN A 136 19.72 3.14 -6.01
C GLN A 136 20.13 4.51 -6.56
N LEU A 137 20.94 5.27 -5.82
CA LEU A 137 21.47 6.57 -6.24
C LEU A 137 22.78 6.47 -7.01
N THR A 138 23.36 5.28 -7.13
CA THR A 138 24.63 5.04 -7.80
C THR A 138 24.42 4.22 -9.07
N THR A 139 25.48 4.16 -9.87
CA THR A 139 25.54 3.27 -11.04
C THR A 139 26.90 2.60 -11.09
N PHE A 140 27.07 1.65 -11.96
CA PHE A 140 28.32 0.91 -12.11
C PHE A 140 28.81 0.94 -13.55
N LYS A 141 30.10 0.63 -13.73
CA LYS A 141 30.72 0.38 -15.03
C LYS A 141 31.44 -0.94 -15.00
N TYR A 142 31.45 -1.60 -16.13
CA TYR A 142 32.30 -2.78 -16.31
C TYR A 142 33.72 -2.35 -16.64
N VAL A 143 34.71 -2.91 -15.94
CA VAL A 143 36.12 -2.73 -16.23
C VAL A 143 36.71 -4.06 -16.61
N VAL A 144 37.11 -4.21 -17.86
CA VAL A 144 37.69 -5.42 -18.39
C VAL A 144 39.19 -5.20 -18.64
N ARG A 145 40.02 -6.05 -18.05
CA ARG A 145 41.47 -6.05 -18.28
C ARG A 145 41.84 -7.34 -19.01
N GLY A 146 42.25 -7.22 -20.23
CA GLY A 146 42.71 -8.33 -21.06
C GLY A 146 44.22 -8.35 -21.26
N ASN A 147 44.73 -9.46 -21.79
CA ASN A 147 46.13 -9.63 -22.21
C ASN A 147 46.24 -10.08 -23.68
N GLY A 148 45.32 -9.67 -24.53
CA GLY A 148 45.33 -10.00 -25.96
C GLY A 148 44.32 -11.06 -26.36
N GLN A 149 43.36 -11.44 -25.49
CA GLN A 149 42.32 -12.40 -25.88
C GLN A 149 41.48 -11.82 -27.02
N VAL A 150 41.16 -12.66 -27.97
CA VAL A 150 40.18 -12.39 -29.02
C VAL A 150 38.88 -13.15 -28.77
N ARG A 151 37.79 -12.58 -29.21
CA ARG A 151 36.50 -13.27 -29.19
C ARG A 151 36.48 -14.32 -30.27
N PRO A 152 36.15 -15.61 -29.95
CA PRO A 152 36.02 -16.68 -30.93
C PRO A 152 34.86 -16.41 -31.90
#